data_704ace2dd5344dbcc2aded9a2b49ec22
#
_entry.id   704ace2dd5344dbcc2aded9a2b49ec22
#
_cell.length_a   1.000
_cell.length_b   1.000
_cell.length_c   1.000
_cell.angle_alpha   90.00
_cell.angle_beta   90.00
_cell.angle_gamma   90.00
#
_symmetry.space_group_name_H-M   'P 1'
#
loop_
_entity.id
_entity.type
_entity.pdbx_description
1 polymer ?
#
loop_
_entity_poly.entity_id
_entity_poly.type
_entity_poly.pdbx_seq_one_letter_code
_entity_poly.pdbx_strand_id
1 'polypeptide(L)'
;FKQKTAYEISLGLVGSEMCIRDRLMVRCIYLFEESVNTKAEKWTHSTVLEIVWTIIPAVILMLIAIPSFALLFSMDEVIDPAITLKVVGHQWYWSYEYSDYCSLEGGESLNFDSYMIPEEDLTGGGLRLLEVDNRLVLPVNTHIRVLVTAADVLHSWAIPSFGVKIDACPGRLNQTSMFIKREGVYYGQCSEICGVNHGFMPIVVEAVNLENYVSWIADKLDGLELS
;
A
#
# COMPACT_ATOMS: atom_id res chain seq x y z
N PHE A 1 8.03 -12.49 20.45
CA PHE A 1 8.57 -12.18 19.11
C PHE A 1 7.89 -10.90 18.62
N LYS A 2 8.57 -9.75 18.63
CA LYS A 2 8.11 -8.55 17.93
C LYS A 2 8.15 -8.88 16.44
N GLN A 3 7.00 -8.99 15.80
CA GLN A 3 6.91 -9.03 14.35
C GLN A 3 7.48 -7.71 13.82
N LYS A 4 8.64 -7.79 13.18
CA LYS A 4 9.18 -6.65 12.43
C LYS A 4 8.20 -6.37 11.30
N THR A 5 7.84 -5.12 11.11
CA THR A 5 6.97 -4.72 10.00
C THR A 5 7.63 -5.07 8.67
N ALA A 6 6.86 -5.36 7.62
CA ALA A 6 7.39 -5.62 6.27
C ALA A 6 8.32 -4.48 5.81
N TYR A 7 8.06 -3.25 6.23
CA TYR A 7 8.89 -2.07 6.01
C TYR A 7 10.28 -2.18 6.67
N GLU A 8 10.37 -2.61 7.94
CA GLU A 8 11.66 -2.77 8.64
C GLU A 8 12.49 -3.90 8.01
N ILE A 9 11.85 -4.96 7.52
CA ILE A 9 12.50 -6.07 6.80
C ILE A 9 13.02 -5.58 5.45
N SER A 10 12.22 -4.84 4.68
CA SER A 10 12.62 -4.32 3.37
C SER A 10 13.77 -3.31 3.49
N LEU A 11 13.72 -2.39 4.46
CA LEU A 11 14.82 -1.46 4.77
C LEU A 11 16.10 -2.19 5.15
N GLY A 12 16.01 -3.24 5.96
CA GLY A 12 17.15 -4.08 6.33
C GLY A 12 17.76 -4.79 5.12
N LEU A 13 16.95 -5.35 4.22
CA LEU A 13 17.39 -6.02 3.00
C LEU A 13 18.02 -5.04 2.00
N VAL A 14 17.35 -3.91 1.71
CA VAL A 14 17.88 -2.88 0.80
C VAL A 14 19.19 -2.30 1.34
N GLY A 15 19.27 -2.00 2.64
CA GLY A 15 20.51 -1.52 3.27
C GLY A 15 21.66 -2.52 3.14
N SER A 16 21.40 -3.81 3.37
CA SER A 16 22.43 -4.86 3.25
C SER A 16 22.90 -5.05 1.81
N GLU A 17 21.98 -5.05 0.84
CA GLU A 17 22.31 -5.16 -0.59
C GLU A 17 23.16 -3.97 -1.08
N MET A 18 22.77 -2.75 -0.70
CA MET A 18 23.56 -1.55 -1.04
C MET A 18 24.97 -1.64 -0.45
N CYS A 19 25.13 -2.02 0.82
CA CYS A 19 26.44 -2.17 1.46
C CYS A 19 27.31 -3.25 0.79
N ILE A 20 26.73 -4.39 0.40
CA ILE A 20 27.45 -5.45 -0.31
C ILE A 20 27.94 -4.94 -1.67
N ARG A 21 27.06 -4.33 -2.45
CA ARG A 21 27.37 -3.80 -3.78
C ARG A 21 28.44 -2.71 -3.72
N ASP A 22 28.30 -1.74 -2.83
CA ASP A 22 29.22 -0.63 -2.68
C ASP A 22 30.60 -1.12 -2.24
N ARG A 23 30.65 -2.07 -1.29
CA ARG A 23 31.88 -2.70 -0.83
C ARG A 23 32.58 -3.46 -1.95
N LEU A 24 31.84 -4.21 -2.76
CA LEU A 24 32.40 -4.93 -3.91
C LEU A 24 32.93 -3.95 -4.96
N MET A 25 32.21 -2.88 -5.24
CA MET A 25 32.61 -1.85 -6.21
C MET A 25 33.89 -1.14 -5.75
N VAL A 26 33.96 -0.67 -4.51
CA VAL A 26 35.16 -0.04 -3.95
C VAL A 26 36.35 -1.02 -3.96
N ARG A 27 36.13 -2.28 -3.60
CA ARG A 27 37.15 -3.31 -3.67
C ARG A 27 37.65 -3.54 -5.10
N CYS A 28 36.77 -3.58 -6.10
CA CYS A 28 37.17 -3.72 -7.50
C CYS A 28 38.00 -2.55 -7.97
N ILE A 29 37.59 -1.30 -7.68
CA ILE A 29 38.32 -0.09 -8.06
C ILE A 29 39.72 -0.09 -7.44
N TYR A 30 39.84 -0.43 -6.15
CA TYR A 30 41.10 -0.32 -5.43
C TYR A 30 42.10 -1.43 -5.76
N LEU A 31 41.62 -2.69 -5.95
CA LEU A 31 42.50 -3.84 -6.17
C LEU A 31 42.83 -4.10 -7.64
N PHE A 32 41.99 -3.62 -8.56
CA PHE A 32 42.13 -3.90 -9.99
C PHE A 32 42.36 -2.65 -10.84
N GLU A 33 42.84 -1.57 -10.20
CA GLU A 33 43.37 -0.41 -10.91
C GLU A 33 44.59 -0.83 -11.75
N GLU A 34 44.69 -0.29 -12.96
CA GLU A 34 45.77 -0.62 -13.92
C GLU A 34 47.18 -0.44 -13.34
N SER A 35 47.37 0.57 -12.50
CA SER A 35 48.65 0.82 -11.80
C SER A 35 49.06 -0.27 -10.79
N VAL A 36 48.08 -0.93 -10.20
CA VAL A 36 48.27 -1.99 -9.17
C VAL A 36 48.24 -3.37 -9.83
N ASN A 37 47.38 -3.58 -10.82
CA ASN A 37 47.15 -4.86 -11.47
C ASN A 37 47.44 -4.73 -12.97
N THR A 38 48.72 -4.80 -13.34
CA THR A 38 49.21 -4.56 -14.68
C THR A 38 48.92 -5.69 -15.69
N LYS A 39 48.51 -6.86 -15.24
CA LYS A 39 48.20 -8.02 -16.10
C LYS A 39 46.78 -8.50 -15.87
N ALA A 40 45.94 -8.31 -16.86
CA ALA A 40 44.60 -8.86 -16.87
C ALA A 40 44.64 -10.41 -17.03
N GLU A 41 43.82 -11.10 -16.27
CA GLU A 41 43.59 -12.54 -16.43
C GLU A 41 42.96 -12.83 -17.80
N LYS A 42 43.38 -13.90 -18.43
CA LYS A 42 42.93 -14.23 -19.82
C LYS A 42 41.70 -15.13 -19.84
N TRP A 43 41.18 -15.58 -18.69
CA TRP A 43 39.97 -16.39 -18.67
C TRP A 43 38.73 -15.50 -18.89
N THR A 44 37.88 -15.91 -19.84
CA THR A 44 36.68 -15.14 -20.22
C THR A 44 35.36 -15.78 -19.78
N HIS A 45 35.42 -17.04 -19.34
CA HIS A 45 34.25 -17.79 -18.90
C HIS A 45 34.66 -18.87 -17.89
N SER A 46 33.70 -19.33 -17.09
CA SER A 46 33.87 -20.45 -16.19
C SER A 46 32.52 -21.19 -16.03
N THR A 47 32.43 -22.34 -16.69
CA THR A 47 31.21 -23.16 -16.67
C THR A 47 30.80 -23.54 -15.23
N VAL A 48 31.77 -23.87 -14.38
CA VAL A 48 31.48 -24.23 -12.98
C VAL A 48 30.86 -23.05 -12.23
N LEU A 49 31.43 -21.86 -12.37
CA LEU A 49 30.93 -20.66 -11.73
C LEU A 49 29.51 -20.30 -12.23
N GLU A 50 29.28 -20.42 -13.53
CA GLU A 50 27.97 -20.19 -14.15
C GLU A 50 26.89 -21.16 -13.62
N ILE A 51 27.21 -22.44 -13.50
CA ILE A 51 26.31 -23.44 -12.90
C ILE A 51 26.02 -23.07 -11.44
N VAL A 52 27.02 -22.70 -10.66
CA VAL A 52 26.87 -22.35 -9.25
C VAL A 52 25.96 -21.13 -9.07
N TRP A 53 26.18 -20.05 -9.82
CA TRP A 53 25.35 -18.85 -9.68
C TRP A 53 23.94 -18.99 -10.26
N THR A 54 23.68 -20.01 -11.09
CA THR A 54 22.35 -20.34 -11.58
C THR A 54 21.58 -21.23 -10.59
N ILE A 55 22.23 -22.29 -10.08
CA ILE A 55 21.58 -23.26 -9.21
C ILE A 55 21.31 -22.67 -7.81
N ILE A 56 22.26 -21.94 -7.23
CA ILE A 56 22.09 -21.40 -5.85
C ILE A 56 20.88 -20.46 -5.76
N PRO A 57 20.73 -19.43 -6.61
CA PRO A 57 19.53 -18.59 -6.59
C PRO A 57 18.24 -19.37 -6.86
N ALA A 58 18.24 -20.31 -7.77
CA ALA A 58 17.07 -21.14 -8.07
C ALA A 58 16.62 -21.96 -6.83
N VAL A 59 17.55 -22.56 -6.10
CA VAL A 59 17.26 -23.30 -4.87
C VAL A 59 16.73 -22.36 -3.78
N ILE A 60 17.33 -21.17 -3.61
CA ILE A 60 16.86 -20.15 -2.66
C ILE A 60 15.41 -19.75 -2.98
N LEU A 61 15.12 -19.44 -4.24
CA LEU A 61 13.76 -19.08 -4.66
C LEU A 61 12.75 -20.22 -4.42
N MET A 62 13.14 -21.46 -4.68
CA MET A 62 12.29 -22.63 -4.43
C MET A 62 11.98 -22.78 -2.93
N LEU A 63 12.95 -22.57 -2.06
CA LEU A 63 12.75 -22.64 -0.61
C LEU A 63 11.86 -21.49 -0.09
N ILE A 64 11.96 -20.32 -0.68
CA ILE A 64 11.13 -19.16 -0.32
C ILE A 64 9.71 -19.28 -0.87
N ALA A 65 9.51 -19.95 -2.00
CA ALA A 65 8.20 -20.08 -2.65
C ALA A 65 7.16 -20.75 -1.75
N ILE A 66 7.54 -21.79 -1.01
CA ILE A 66 6.62 -22.54 -0.15
C ILE A 66 5.95 -21.65 0.91
N PRO A 67 6.71 -20.95 1.79
CA PRO A 67 6.11 -20.06 2.77
C PRO A 67 5.44 -18.81 2.14
N SER A 68 5.94 -18.37 0.98
CA SER A 68 5.37 -17.25 0.23
C SER A 68 3.96 -17.56 -0.28
N PHE A 69 3.74 -18.76 -0.86
CA PHE A 69 2.40 -19.20 -1.28
C PHE A 69 1.45 -19.36 -0.10
N ALA A 70 1.91 -19.92 1.02
CA ALA A 70 1.09 -20.05 2.22
C ALA A 70 0.64 -18.65 2.73
N LEU A 71 1.54 -17.68 2.72
CA LEU A 71 1.22 -16.31 3.11
C LEU A 71 0.23 -15.66 2.11
N LEU A 72 0.43 -15.85 0.81
CA LEU A 72 -0.43 -15.31 -0.23
C LEU A 72 -1.88 -15.81 -0.06
N PHE A 73 -2.08 -17.12 0.13
CA PHE A 73 -3.40 -17.69 0.40
C PHE A 73 -4.01 -17.15 1.69
N SER A 74 -3.21 -16.99 2.74
CA SER A 74 -3.70 -16.41 4.00
C SER A 74 -4.12 -14.94 3.88
N MET A 75 -3.53 -14.17 2.97
CA MET A 75 -3.90 -12.77 2.72
C MET A 75 -5.21 -12.64 1.93
N ASP A 76 -5.54 -13.64 1.09
CA ASP A 76 -6.77 -13.66 0.30
C ASP A 76 -8.00 -14.10 1.12
N GLU A 77 -7.78 -14.68 2.30
CA GLU A 77 -8.85 -15.12 3.19
C GLU A 77 -9.52 -13.94 3.87
N VAL A 78 -10.79 -13.69 3.52
CA VAL A 78 -11.62 -12.67 4.17
C VAL A 78 -12.32 -13.29 5.37
N ILE A 79 -11.81 -12.99 6.56
CA ILE A 79 -12.38 -13.50 7.83
C ILE A 79 -13.56 -12.61 8.20
N ASP A 80 -14.78 -13.17 8.18
CA ASP A 80 -16.05 -12.63 8.65
C ASP A 80 -16.06 -11.11 8.90
N PRO A 81 -16.15 -10.29 7.86
CA PRO A 81 -15.97 -8.85 7.95
C PRO A 81 -17.18 -8.21 8.64
N ALA A 82 -16.93 -7.38 9.64
CA ALA A 82 -17.97 -6.61 10.32
C ALA A 82 -18.40 -5.37 9.51
N ILE A 83 -17.54 -4.89 8.64
CA ILE A 83 -17.77 -3.69 7.81
C ILE A 83 -17.29 -3.97 6.39
N THR A 84 -18.08 -3.53 5.40
CA THR A 84 -17.70 -3.53 4.00
C THR A 84 -17.58 -2.11 3.48
N LEU A 85 -16.38 -1.76 3.03
CA LEU A 85 -16.06 -0.49 2.41
C LEU A 85 -15.83 -0.71 0.92
N LYS A 86 -16.47 0.07 0.08
CA LYS A 86 -16.18 0.14 -1.35
C LYS A 86 -15.39 1.39 -1.68
N VAL A 87 -14.34 1.22 -2.45
CA VAL A 87 -13.42 2.28 -2.88
C VAL A 87 -13.43 2.34 -4.40
N VAL A 88 -13.67 3.52 -4.95
CA VAL A 88 -13.68 3.76 -6.39
C VAL A 88 -12.64 4.81 -6.74
N GLY A 89 -11.68 4.45 -7.60
CA GLY A 89 -10.69 5.38 -8.13
C GLY A 89 -11.24 6.18 -9.29
N HIS A 90 -10.97 7.48 -9.29
CA HIS A 90 -11.29 8.43 -10.36
C HIS A 90 -10.05 9.27 -10.70
N GLN A 91 -10.05 9.93 -11.83
CA GLN A 91 -9.05 10.93 -12.22
C GLN A 91 -9.48 12.31 -11.68
N TRP A 92 -8.94 12.83 -10.57
CA TRP A 92 -7.88 12.31 -9.69
C TRP A 92 -8.35 12.51 -8.25
N TYR A 93 -9.18 11.60 -7.78
CA TYR A 93 -9.75 11.57 -6.43
C TYR A 93 -10.24 10.16 -6.10
N TRP A 94 -10.63 9.94 -4.85
CA TRP A 94 -11.23 8.68 -4.42
C TRP A 94 -12.66 8.90 -3.95
N SER A 95 -13.56 7.97 -4.32
CA SER A 95 -14.90 7.89 -3.74
C SER A 95 -14.96 6.70 -2.79
N TYR A 96 -15.59 6.91 -1.65
CA TYR A 96 -15.80 5.90 -0.62
C TYR A 96 -17.28 5.65 -0.40
N GLU A 97 -17.68 4.39 -0.33
CA GLU A 97 -19.05 3.95 -0.07
C GLU A 97 -19.06 2.93 1.07
N TYR A 98 -19.81 3.24 2.13
CA TYR A 98 -20.04 2.35 3.25
C TYR A 98 -21.31 1.54 2.98
N SER A 99 -21.18 0.39 2.35
CA SER A 99 -22.28 -0.42 1.84
C SER A 99 -23.22 -0.96 2.91
N ASP A 100 -22.79 -1.01 4.17
CA ASP A 100 -23.58 -1.53 5.31
C ASP A 100 -24.51 -0.46 5.90
N TYR A 101 -24.37 0.81 5.51
CA TYR A 101 -25.15 1.92 6.03
C TYR A 101 -25.96 2.57 4.92
N CYS A 102 -27.27 2.31 4.94
CA CYS A 102 -28.22 2.91 4.01
C CYS A 102 -29.21 3.78 4.78
N SER A 103 -29.63 4.91 4.19
CA SER A 103 -30.70 5.73 4.74
C SER A 103 -32.02 4.94 4.78
N LEU A 104 -32.81 5.12 5.86
CA LEU A 104 -34.07 4.40 6.06
C LEU A 104 -35.15 4.72 5.02
N GLU A 105 -35.08 5.89 4.39
CA GLU A 105 -36.13 6.40 3.49
C GLU A 105 -35.81 6.34 1.98
N GLY A 106 -34.56 6.14 1.57
CA GLY A 106 -34.19 6.22 0.15
C GLY A 106 -33.31 5.12 -0.39
N GLY A 107 -32.75 4.26 0.45
CA GLY A 107 -31.86 3.18 0.02
C GLY A 107 -30.49 3.65 -0.52
N GLU A 108 -30.14 4.94 -0.34
CA GLU A 108 -28.81 5.43 -0.68
C GLU A 108 -27.82 5.05 0.43
N SER A 109 -26.72 4.42 0.01
CA SER A 109 -25.60 4.12 0.90
C SER A 109 -24.83 5.39 1.26
N LEU A 110 -24.23 5.43 2.46
CA LEU A 110 -23.35 6.53 2.83
C LEU A 110 -22.15 6.56 1.89
N ASN A 111 -22.05 7.60 1.06
CA ASN A 111 -20.96 7.80 0.13
C ASN A 111 -20.43 9.24 0.18
N PHE A 112 -19.16 9.42 -0.15
CA PHE A 112 -18.54 10.73 -0.30
C PHE A 112 -17.27 10.64 -1.12
N ASP A 113 -16.87 11.79 -1.67
CA ASP A 113 -15.62 11.97 -2.38
C ASP A 113 -14.53 12.54 -1.49
N SER A 114 -13.30 12.23 -1.81
CA SER A 114 -12.10 12.63 -1.07
C SER A 114 -11.09 13.22 -2.05
N TYR A 115 -10.89 14.53 -1.97
CA TYR A 115 -9.97 15.29 -2.80
C TYR A 115 -8.75 15.76 -2.00
N MET A 116 -7.60 15.83 -2.66
CA MET A 116 -6.41 16.42 -2.07
C MET A 116 -6.63 17.92 -1.77
N ILE A 117 -6.25 18.36 -0.59
CA ILE A 117 -6.26 19.79 -0.24
C ILE A 117 -5.07 20.48 -0.93
N PRO A 118 -5.29 21.56 -1.71
CA PRO A 118 -4.22 22.38 -2.27
C PRO A 118 -3.31 22.98 -1.20
N GLU A 119 -2.05 23.26 -1.55
CA GLU A 119 -1.05 23.76 -0.60
C GLU A 119 -1.44 25.11 0.04
N GLU A 120 -2.12 25.97 -0.73
CA GLU A 120 -2.64 27.26 -0.28
C GLU A 120 -3.76 27.17 0.78
N ASP A 121 -4.51 26.06 0.79
CA ASP A 121 -5.64 25.83 1.69
C ASP A 121 -5.26 24.96 2.92
N LEU A 122 -4.01 24.50 3.00
CA LEU A 122 -3.53 23.74 4.14
C LEU A 122 -3.51 24.61 5.41
N THR A 123 -4.32 24.22 6.39
CA THR A 123 -4.26 24.81 7.74
C THR A 123 -3.13 24.20 8.56
N GLY A 124 -2.66 24.92 9.58
CA GLY A 124 -1.43 24.61 10.33
C GLY A 124 -1.33 23.16 10.80
N GLY A 125 -0.34 22.44 10.27
CA GLY A 125 -0.03 21.05 10.59
C GLY A 125 -0.47 20.02 9.55
N GLY A 126 -1.20 20.39 8.50
CA GLY A 126 -1.54 19.52 7.38
C GLY A 126 -0.31 19.09 6.60
N LEU A 127 -0.27 17.82 6.15
CA LEU A 127 0.85 17.28 5.38
C LEU A 127 0.67 17.62 3.89
N ARG A 128 1.63 18.37 3.35
CA ARG A 128 1.66 18.72 1.94
C ARG A 128 1.54 17.48 1.04
N LEU A 129 0.64 17.52 0.05
CA LEU A 129 0.36 16.45 -0.93
C LEU A 129 -0.25 15.16 -0.35
N LEU A 130 -0.56 15.14 0.93
CA LEU A 130 -1.11 13.96 1.61
C LEU A 130 -2.46 14.22 2.27
N GLU A 131 -2.79 15.49 2.57
CA GLU A 131 -4.04 15.82 3.26
C GLU A 131 -5.22 15.90 2.28
N VAL A 132 -6.41 15.51 2.78
CA VAL A 132 -7.66 15.47 2.02
C VAL A 132 -8.78 16.24 2.74
N ASP A 133 -9.77 16.68 1.99
CA ASP A 133 -10.97 17.36 2.50
C ASP A 133 -11.86 16.43 3.34
N ASN A 134 -12.04 15.18 2.89
CA ASN A 134 -12.84 14.16 3.56
C ASN A 134 -11.97 12.92 3.83
N ARG A 135 -11.64 12.69 5.09
CA ARG A 135 -10.90 11.51 5.52
C ARG A 135 -11.81 10.28 5.58
N LEU A 136 -11.25 9.12 5.22
CA LEU A 136 -11.89 7.84 5.43
C LEU A 136 -11.81 7.45 6.91
N VAL A 137 -12.93 7.40 7.62
CA VAL A 137 -12.97 7.07 9.06
C VAL A 137 -13.29 5.60 9.25
N LEU A 138 -12.48 4.87 10.00
CA LEU A 138 -12.62 3.44 10.22
C LEU A 138 -12.39 3.08 11.70
N PRO A 139 -13.10 2.07 12.22
CA PRO A 139 -12.91 1.63 13.60
C PRO A 139 -11.66 0.76 13.75
N VAL A 140 -10.95 0.90 14.88
CA VAL A 140 -9.89 -0.03 15.27
C VAL A 140 -10.45 -1.37 15.76
N ASN A 141 -9.60 -2.40 15.77
CA ASN A 141 -9.90 -3.76 16.26
C ASN A 141 -11.12 -4.41 15.58
N THR A 142 -11.40 -4.06 14.34
CA THR A 142 -12.51 -4.55 13.54
C THR A 142 -12.02 -5.12 12.23
N HIS A 143 -12.56 -6.26 11.80
CA HIS A 143 -12.29 -6.83 10.49
C HIS A 143 -13.09 -6.07 9.42
N ILE A 144 -12.38 -5.48 8.47
CA ILE A 144 -12.94 -4.64 7.42
C ILE A 144 -12.63 -5.29 6.07
N ARG A 145 -13.67 -5.53 5.26
CA ARG A 145 -13.53 -5.88 3.86
C ARG A 145 -13.46 -4.60 3.04
N VAL A 146 -12.48 -4.52 2.17
CA VAL A 146 -12.34 -3.41 1.23
C VAL A 146 -12.52 -3.93 -0.19
N LEU A 147 -13.54 -3.42 -0.88
CA LEU A 147 -13.83 -3.68 -2.28
C LEU A 147 -13.27 -2.51 -3.09
N VAL A 148 -12.42 -2.79 -4.07
CA VAL A 148 -11.72 -1.73 -4.83
C VAL A 148 -11.96 -1.89 -6.31
N THR A 149 -12.37 -0.79 -6.95
CA THR A 149 -12.57 -0.67 -8.40
C THR A 149 -12.19 0.73 -8.88
N ALA A 150 -12.29 0.96 -10.17
CA ALA A 150 -12.12 2.29 -10.76
C ALA A 150 -13.25 2.59 -11.74
N ALA A 151 -13.56 3.86 -11.92
CA ALA A 151 -14.58 4.33 -12.85
C ALA A 151 -14.04 4.59 -14.26
N ASP A 152 -12.75 4.93 -14.38
CA ASP A 152 -12.15 5.47 -15.61
C ASP A 152 -10.91 4.70 -16.06
N VAL A 153 -9.78 4.87 -15.39
CA VAL A 153 -8.50 4.24 -15.73
C VAL A 153 -8.01 3.36 -14.57
N LEU A 154 -6.87 2.73 -14.73
CA LEU A 154 -6.22 1.99 -13.65
C LEU A 154 -5.72 2.94 -12.56
N HIS A 155 -6.01 2.62 -11.32
CA HIS A 155 -5.46 3.22 -10.11
C HIS A 155 -4.98 2.11 -9.17
N SER A 156 -4.37 2.45 -8.06
CA SER A 156 -4.03 1.47 -7.01
C SER A 156 -4.20 2.11 -5.64
N TRP A 157 -5.08 1.53 -4.82
CA TRP A 157 -5.33 1.99 -3.47
C TRP A 157 -4.30 1.38 -2.53
N ALA A 158 -3.44 2.21 -1.97
CA ALA A 158 -2.30 1.74 -1.20
C ALA A 158 -2.09 2.56 0.08
N ILE A 159 -1.99 1.85 1.20
CA ILE A 159 -1.63 2.43 2.52
C ILE A 159 -0.47 1.59 3.08
N PRO A 160 0.77 2.08 2.95
CA PRO A 160 1.96 1.32 3.34
C PRO A 160 1.96 0.88 4.80
N SER A 161 1.43 1.73 5.70
CA SER A 161 1.37 1.43 7.14
C SER A 161 0.46 0.25 7.50
N PHE A 162 -0.51 -0.08 6.66
CA PHE A 162 -1.38 -1.25 6.81
C PHE A 162 -0.84 -2.47 6.07
N GLY A 163 0.17 -2.29 5.21
CA GLY A 163 0.63 -3.33 4.30
C GLY A 163 -0.37 -3.64 3.19
N VAL A 164 -1.33 -2.75 2.92
CA VAL A 164 -2.37 -2.91 1.90
C VAL A 164 -1.95 -2.19 0.63
N LYS A 165 -2.03 -2.89 -0.48
CA LYS A 165 -1.93 -2.35 -1.84
C LYS A 165 -2.78 -3.22 -2.76
N ILE A 166 -3.75 -2.63 -3.44
CA ILE A 166 -4.64 -3.33 -4.34
C ILE A 166 -4.99 -2.44 -5.53
N ASP A 167 -4.94 -3.01 -6.73
CA ASP A 167 -5.23 -2.28 -7.95
C ASP A 167 -6.73 -2.06 -8.12
N ALA A 168 -7.09 -0.84 -8.47
CA ALA A 168 -8.43 -0.42 -8.84
C ALA A 168 -8.57 -0.49 -10.36
N CYS A 169 -9.20 -1.57 -10.85
CA CYS A 169 -9.35 -1.82 -12.28
C CYS A 169 -10.78 -1.52 -12.72
N PRO A 170 -11.00 -0.74 -13.80
CA PRO A 170 -12.33 -0.55 -14.36
C PRO A 170 -12.96 -1.89 -14.78
N GLY A 171 -14.23 -2.07 -14.41
CA GLY A 171 -14.98 -3.29 -14.71
C GLY A 171 -14.62 -4.54 -13.90
N ARG A 172 -13.69 -4.41 -12.94
CA ARG A 172 -13.30 -5.49 -12.00
C ARG A 172 -13.42 -5.01 -10.57
N LEU A 173 -14.03 -5.82 -9.73
CA LEU A 173 -14.12 -5.57 -8.29
C LEU A 173 -13.10 -6.44 -7.57
N ASN A 174 -11.99 -5.84 -7.15
CA ASN A 174 -10.98 -6.49 -6.32
C ASN A 174 -11.37 -6.40 -4.86
N GLN A 175 -10.90 -7.33 -4.04
CA GLN A 175 -11.15 -7.30 -2.60
C GLN A 175 -9.87 -7.57 -1.81
N THR A 176 -9.81 -6.95 -0.63
CA THR A 176 -8.81 -7.24 0.39
C THR A 176 -9.44 -7.09 1.77
N SER A 177 -8.77 -7.61 2.79
CA SER A 177 -9.18 -7.40 4.18
C SER A 177 -8.13 -6.61 4.93
N MET A 178 -8.56 -5.85 5.94
CA MET A 178 -7.66 -5.18 6.86
C MET A 178 -8.18 -5.20 8.30
N PHE A 179 -7.22 -5.10 9.23
CA PHE A 179 -7.48 -5.05 10.66
C PHE A 179 -6.56 -4.00 11.30
N ILE A 180 -7.11 -2.86 11.69
CA ILE A 180 -6.37 -1.74 12.23
C ILE A 180 -6.28 -1.89 13.76
N LYS A 181 -5.06 -1.95 14.30
CA LYS A 181 -4.84 -2.21 15.73
C LYS A 181 -4.72 -0.96 16.60
N ARG A 182 -4.41 0.19 16.02
CA ARG A 182 -4.11 1.43 16.77
C ARG A 182 -4.84 2.60 16.14
N GLU A 183 -5.38 3.47 16.98
CA GLU A 183 -5.94 4.76 16.57
C GLU A 183 -4.87 5.66 15.99
N GLY A 184 -5.26 6.54 15.08
CA GLY A 184 -4.37 7.51 14.45
C GLY A 184 -4.73 7.78 13.00
N VAL A 185 -3.97 8.67 12.39
CA VAL A 185 -4.13 9.04 10.97
C VAL A 185 -3.06 8.34 10.15
N TYR A 186 -3.48 7.69 9.07
CA TYR A 186 -2.63 6.90 8.19
C TYR A 186 -2.74 7.41 6.76
N TYR A 187 -1.60 7.55 6.11
CA TYR A 187 -1.51 8.15 4.78
C TYR A 187 -1.12 7.12 3.74
N GLY A 188 -1.70 7.28 2.55
CA GLY A 188 -1.38 6.52 1.36
C GLY A 188 -1.43 7.39 0.11
N GLN A 189 -1.02 6.83 -1.01
CA GLN A 189 -1.04 7.50 -2.31
C GLN A 189 -1.43 6.49 -3.38
N CYS A 190 -2.00 6.98 -4.49
CA CYS A 190 -2.23 6.17 -5.67
C CYS A 190 -0.91 5.52 -6.12
N SER A 191 -0.91 4.22 -6.35
CA SER A 191 0.29 3.42 -6.65
C SER A 191 0.28 2.80 -8.05
N GLU A 192 -0.64 3.21 -8.94
CA GLU A 192 -0.65 2.88 -10.35
C GLU A 192 -0.81 4.15 -11.18
N ILE A 193 0.02 4.30 -12.23
CA ILE A 193 0.04 5.51 -13.06
C ILE A 193 -1.31 5.74 -13.73
N CYS A 194 -1.95 6.89 -13.46
CA CYS A 194 -3.31 7.20 -13.89
C CYS A 194 -3.45 8.55 -14.61
N GLY A 195 -2.34 9.17 -15.01
CA GLY A 195 -2.34 10.43 -15.76
C GLY A 195 -1.59 11.56 -15.08
N VAL A 196 -1.91 12.81 -15.46
CA VAL A 196 -1.14 14.01 -15.09
C VAL A 196 -1.11 14.24 -13.58
N ASN A 197 -2.23 14.03 -12.89
CA ASN A 197 -2.34 14.27 -11.45
C ASN A 197 -2.22 12.97 -10.63
N HIS A 198 -1.51 11.96 -11.13
CA HIS A 198 -1.27 10.70 -10.43
C HIS A 198 -0.71 10.88 -9.00
N GLY A 199 0.19 11.85 -8.80
CA GLY A 199 0.76 12.17 -7.49
C GLY A 199 -0.12 13.05 -6.59
N PHE A 200 -1.31 13.46 -7.06
CA PHE A 200 -2.18 14.44 -6.43
C PHE A 200 -3.55 13.87 -6.04
N MET A 201 -3.63 12.57 -5.78
CA MET A 201 -4.80 11.84 -5.25
C MET A 201 -4.41 10.96 -4.05
N PRO A 202 -4.12 11.58 -2.91
CA PRO A 202 -3.73 10.88 -1.70
C PRO A 202 -4.90 10.13 -1.06
N ILE A 203 -4.55 9.27 -0.10
CA ILE A 203 -5.47 8.48 0.70
C ILE A 203 -5.21 8.81 2.16
N VAL A 204 -6.24 9.21 2.91
CA VAL A 204 -6.12 9.44 4.35
C VAL A 204 -7.14 8.61 5.09
N VAL A 205 -6.67 7.74 5.98
CA VAL A 205 -7.51 6.94 6.86
C VAL A 205 -7.35 7.42 8.29
N GLU A 206 -8.45 7.82 8.91
CA GLU A 206 -8.52 8.15 10.32
C GLU A 206 -9.09 6.95 11.08
N ALA A 207 -8.24 6.26 11.81
CA ALA A 207 -8.61 5.10 12.62
C ALA A 207 -9.00 5.57 14.02
N VAL A 208 -10.23 5.29 14.41
CA VAL A 208 -10.83 5.73 15.68
C VAL A 208 -11.36 4.56 16.49
N ASN A 209 -11.64 4.77 17.77
CA ASN A 209 -12.35 3.77 18.56
C ASN A 209 -13.81 3.60 18.08
N LEU A 210 -14.46 2.53 18.51
CA LEU A 210 -15.80 2.19 18.05
C LEU A 210 -16.86 3.25 18.40
N GLU A 211 -16.75 3.88 19.57
CA GLU A 211 -17.70 4.91 20.00
C GLU A 211 -17.64 6.15 19.07
N ASN A 212 -16.44 6.63 18.77
CA ASN A 212 -16.24 7.76 17.86
C ASN A 212 -16.67 7.40 16.43
N TYR A 213 -16.42 6.15 16.00
CA TYR A 213 -16.86 5.68 14.69
C TYR A 213 -18.39 5.69 14.57
N VAL A 214 -19.10 5.16 15.57
CA VAL A 214 -20.57 5.15 15.58
C VAL A 214 -21.14 6.56 15.59
N SER A 215 -20.55 7.47 16.38
CA SER A 215 -20.96 8.88 16.40
C SER A 215 -20.75 9.53 15.02
N TRP A 216 -19.61 9.30 14.39
CA TRP A 216 -19.31 9.84 13.07
C TRP A 216 -20.29 9.32 11.99
N ILE A 217 -20.63 8.01 12.03
CA ILE A 217 -21.63 7.44 11.10
C ILE A 217 -23.00 8.10 11.33
N ALA A 218 -23.43 8.26 12.60
CA ALA A 218 -24.71 8.91 12.93
C ALA A 218 -24.77 10.34 12.38
N ASP A 219 -23.73 11.15 12.63
CA ASP A 219 -23.65 12.52 12.15
C ASP A 219 -23.71 12.60 10.60
N LYS A 220 -23.09 11.64 9.91
CA LYS A 220 -23.12 11.58 8.43
C LYS A 220 -24.51 11.18 7.90
N LEU A 221 -25.18 10.23 8.56
CA LEU A 221 -26.53 9.80 8.17
C LEU A 221 -27.57 10.90 8.43
N ASP A 222 -27.49 11.59 9.58
CA ASP A 222 -28.35 12.75 9.88
C ASP A 222 -28.17 13.87 8.84
N GLY A 223 -26.93 14.08 8.35
CA GLY A 223 -26.65 15.04 7.28
C GLY A 223 -27.25 14.64 5.91
N LEU A 224 -27.43 13.35 5.64
CA LEU A 224 -28.08 12.87 4.42
C LEU A 224 -29.61 13.02 4.46
N GLU A 225 -30.23 12.91 5.67
CA GLU A 225 -31.69 13.10 5.82
C GLU A 225 -32.11 14.56 5.69
N LEU A 226 -31.19 15.51 5.84
CA LEU A 226 -31.47 16.96 5.77
C LEU A 226 -31.14 17.58 4.42
N SER A 227 -30.58 16.83 3.47
CA SER A 227 -30.18 17.29 2.12
C SER A 227 -31.20 16.87 1.06
#